data_3832896deacb0363eb29be8e883a4e92
#
_entry.id   3832896deacb0363eb29be8e883a4e92
#
_cell.length_a   1.000
_cell.length_b   1.000
_cell.length_c   1.000
_cell.angle_alpha   90.00
_cell.angle_beta   90.00
_cell.angle_gamma   90.00
#
_symmetry.space_group_name_H-M   'P 1'
#
loop_
_entity.id
_entity.type
_entity.pdbx_description
1 polymer ?
#
loop_
_entity_poly.entity_id
_entity_poly.type
_entity_poly.pdbx_seq_one_letter_code
_entity_poly.pdbx_strand_id
1 'polypeptide(L)'
;MSIKSTIAAVAASPFLLAGAAFAGPYVNVESNLSYPDGEYSSATTDVHIGYEGTNGGKLAYYVQGGPAVSHSEAADDTDLDFSGKVGAAYAIADATSVYGELSGITDEDSNGDSLVNWGAKAGVKFTF
;
A
#
# COMPACT_ATOMS: atom_id res chain seq x y z
N MET A 1 7.31 -23.16 3.99
CA MET A 1 6.82 -21.80 3.74
C MET A 1 5.84 -21.40 4.83
N SER A 2 6.23 -20.48 5.65
CA SER A 2 5.39 -20.05 6.76
C SER A 2 4.39 -18.99 6.28
N ILE A 3 3.10 -19.27 6.41
CA ILE A 3 2.00 -18.32 6.15
C ILE A 3 2.07 -17.12 7.12
N LYS A 4 2.96 -17.15 8.09
CA LYS A 4 3.09 -16.15 9.15
C LYS A 4 3.70 -14.83 8.72
N SER A 5 4.36 -14.78 7.57
CA SER A 5 5.01 -13.57 7.09
C SER A 5 4.09 -12.60 6.32
N THR A 6 2.84 -12.98 6.09
CA THR A 6 1.96 -12.22 5.19
C THR A 6 1.07 -11.19 5.92
N ILE A 7 1.12 -11.09 7.24
CA ILE A 7 0.12 -10.33 8.00
C ILE A 7 0.57 -8.94 8.40
N ALA A 8 1.76 -8.53 8.06
CA ALA A 8 2.31 -7.31 8.65
C ALA A 8 2.24 -6.06 7.80
N ALA A 9 1.56 -6.06 6.69
CA ALA A 9 1.34 -4.85 5.94
C ALA A 9 0.03 -4.19 6.37
N VAL A 10 -0.01 -3.62 7.53
CA VAL A 10 -0.99 -2.57 7.81
C VAL A 10 -0.48 -1.32 7.12
N ALA A 11 -0.57 -1.31 5.82
CA ALA A 11 -0.39 -0.10 5.05
C ALA A 11 -1.44 0.91 5.49
N ALA A 12 -1.03 1.97 6.12
CA ALA A 12 -1.89 3.11 6.33
C ALA A 12 -2.31 3.59 4.94
N SER A 13 -3.53 3.28 4.56
CA SER A 13 -4.06 3.73 3.29
C SER A 13 -4.12 5.27 3.30
N PRO A 14 -3.63 5.97 2.27
CA PRO A 14 -3.76 7.42 2.19
C PRO A 14 -5.21 7.91 2.26
N PHE A 15 -6.18 7.07 2.04
CA PHE A 15 -7.60 7.38 2.27
C PHE A 15 -7.96 7.72 3.71
N LEU A 16 -7.11 7.41 4.66
CA LEU A 16 -7.33 7.82 6.05
C LEU A 16 -7.17 9.33 6.25
N LEU A 17 -6.52 10.00 5.32
CA LEU A 17 -6.28 11.44 5.35
C LEU A 17 -7.22 12.23 4.44
N ALA A 18 -8.07 11.56 3.67
CA ALA A 18 -8.96 12.19 2.71
C ALA A 18 -10.19 12.84 3.38
N GLY A 19 -9.95 13.72 4.33
CA GLY A 19 -10.96 14.65 4.81
C GLY A 19 -11.06 15.93 3.99
N ALA A 20 -10.17 16.12 3.02
CA ALA A 20 -10.14 17.33 2.21
C ALA A 20 -10.04 16.97 0.73
N ALA A 21 -10.89 17.57 -0.05
CA ALA A 21 -10.99 17.43 -1.49
C ALA A 21 -9.78 18.05 -2.20
N PHE A 22 -8.62 17.44 -2.09
CA PHE A 22 -7.48 17.79 -2.93
C PHE A 22 -7.34 16.73 -4.01
N ALA A 23 -7.89 17.00 -5.17
CA ALA A 23 -7.55 16.26 -6.37
C ALA A 23 -6.23 16.80 -6.92
N GLY A 24 -5.29 15.93 -7.19
CA GLY A 24 -4.03 16.34 -7.78
C GLY A 24 -2.86 15.38 -7.52
N PRO A 25 -1.69 15.76 -7.99
CA PRO A 25 -0.46 15.00 -7.74
C PRO A 25 -0.04 15.09 -6.28
N TYR A 26 0.56 14.01 -5.77
CA TYR A 26 1.09 13.96 -4.41
C TYR A 26 2.35 13.08 -4.35
N VAL A 27 3.07 13.20 -3.25
CA VAL A 27 4.16 12.31 -2.89
C VAL A 27 3.78 11.60 -1.59
N ASN A 28 3.93 10.29 -1.57
CA ASN A 28 3.68 9.47 -0.40
C ASN A 28 4.97 8.76 0.01
N VAL A 29 5.31 8.81 1.28
CA VAL A 29 6.39 8.03 1.88
C VAL A 29 5.78 7.16 2.95
N GLU A 30 5.95 5.85 2.81
CA GLU A 30 5.35 4.86 3.67
C GLU A 30 6.40 3.84 4.11
N SER A 31 6.40 3.48 5.37
CA SER A 31 7.25 2.41 5.88
C SER A 31 6.38 1.33 6.50
N ASN A 32 6.56 0.12 6.01
CA ASN A 32 5.90 -1.08 6.48
C ASN A 32 6.91 -1.95 7.21
N LEU A 33 6.65 -2.22 8.48
CA LEU A 33 7.51 -3.03 9.33
C LEU A 33 6.81 -4.36 9.64
N SER A 34 7.58 -5.42 9.62
CA SER A 34 7.10 -6.78 9.91
C SER A 34 7.69 -7.27 11.22
N TYR A 35 6.82 -7.73 12.11
CA TYR A 35 7.15 -8.27 13.43
C TYR A 35 6.50 -9.64 13.63
N PRO A 36 6.95 -10.68 12.93
CA PRO A 36 6.44 -12.02 13.20
C PRO A 36 6.81 -12.43 14.63
N ASP A 37 5.83 -12.96 15.36
CA ASP A 37 5.98 -13.39 16.75
C ASP A 37 6.47 -12.27 17.71
N GLY A 38 6.31 -10.99 17.34
CA GLY A 38 6.69 -9.84 18.15
C GLY A 38 8.13 -9.37 17.98
N GLU A 39 8.92 -10.02 17.15
CA GLU A 39 10.30 -9.64 16.84
C GLU A 39 10.38 -8.95 15.48
N TYR A 40 11.23 -7.94 15.37
CA TYR A 40 11.48 -7.28 14.09
C TYR A 40 12.06 -8.27 13.08
N SER A 41 11.55 -8.25 11.87
CA SER A 41 12.01 -9.13 10.80
C SER A 41 12.43 -8.36 9.55
N SER A 42 11.62 -7.41 9.13
CA SER A 42 11.89 -6.66 7.91
C SER A 42 11.19 -5.31 7.91
N ALA A 43 11.68 -4.41 7.09
CA ALA A 43 11.04 -3.14 6.79
C ALA A 43 11.08 -2.89 5.28
N THR A 44 9.99 -2.34 4.75
CA THR A 44 9.93 -1.84 3.39
C THR A 44 9.51 -0.39 3.44
N THR A 45 10.32 0.47 2.85
CA THR A 45 10.02 1.89 2.72
C THR A 45 9.76 2.22 1.26
N ASP A 46 8.55 2.67 0.97
CA ASP A 46 8.09 3.08 -0.35
C ASP A 46 8.14 4.60 -0.47
N VAL A 47 8.64 5.08 -1.59
CA VAL A 47 8.54 6.49 -1.99
C VAL A 47 7.76 6.55 -3.29
N HIS A 48 6.53 6.99 -3.23
CA HIS A 48 5.63 7.01 -4.36
C HIS A 48 5.31 8.43 -4.81
N ILE A 49 5.21 8.59 -6.12
CA ILE A 49 4.52 9.72 -6.74
C ILE A 49 3.15 9.20 -7.16
N GLY A 50 2.12 9.95 -6.86
CA GLY A 50 0.76 9.55 -7.19
C GLY A 50 -0.10 10.70 -7.65
N TYR A 51 -1.29 10.33 -8.06
CA TYR A 51 -2.37 11.23 -8.39
C TYR A 51 -3.66 10.73 -7.75
N GLU A 52 -4.37 11.63 -7.12
CA GLU A 52 -5.68 11.35 -6.55
C GLU A 52 -6.74 12.27 -7.12
N GLY A 53 -7.95 11.80 -7.15
CA GLY A 53 -9.08 12.56 -7.66
C GLY A 53 -10.40 12.12 -7.08
N THR A 54 -11.40 12.95 -7.29
CA THR A 54 -12.79 12.65 -6.92
C THR A 54 -13.70 12.89 -8.09
N ASN A 55 -14.78 12.13 -8.17
CA ASN A 55 -15.84 12.30 -9.14
C ASN A 55 -17.17 12.53 -8.42
N GLY A 56 -17.69 13.76 -8.47
CA GLY A 56 -18.98 14.12 -7.90
C GLY A 56 -19.06 14.01 -6.37
N GLY A 57 -17.94 13.96 -5.67
CA GLY A 57 -17.87 13.86 -4.21
C GLY A 57 -18.18 12.48 -3.63
N LYS A 58 -18.57 11.51 -4.45
CA LYS A 58 -18.92 10.15 -4.00
C LYS A 58 -17.82 9.13 -4.30
N LEU A 59 -17.15 9.27 -5.42
CA LEU A 59 -16.05 8.40 -5.82
C LEU A 59 -14.73 9.14 -5.61
N ALA A 60 -13.86 8.57 -4.78
CA ALA A 60 -12.47 8.96 -4.65
C ALA A 60 -11.60 7.85 -5.23
N TYR A 61 -10.52 8.22 -5.90
CA TYR A 61 -9.57 7.25 -6.47
C TYR A 61 -8.16 7.79 -6.40
N TYR A 62 -7.21 6.88 -6.42
CA TYR A 62 -5.79 7.21 -6.51
C TYR A 62 -5.01 6.16 -7.28
N VAL A 63 -3.89 6.58 -7.82
CA VAL A 63 -2.85 5.73 -8.37
C VAL A 63 -1.50 6.26 -7.94
N GLN A 64 -0.63 5.39 -7.50
CA GLN A 64 0.71 5.77 -7.07
C GLN A 64 1.72 4.69 -7.40
N GLY A 65 2.98 5.09 -7.56
CA GLY A 65 4.07 4.17 -7.80
C GLY A 65 5.42 4.82 -7.59
N GLY A 66 6.42 3.99 -7.38
CA GLY A 66 7.79 4.44 -7.19
C GLY A 66 8.69 3.37 -6.58
N PRO A 67 9.93 3.76 -6.23
CA PRO A 67 10.89 2.86 -5.62
C PRO A 67 10.47 2.41 -4.23
N ALA A 68 10.79 1.18 -3.91
CA ALA A 68 10.64 0.55 -2.60
C ALA A 68 12.01 0.04 -2.14
N VAL A 69 12.40 0.38 -0.93
CA VAL A 69 13.62 -0.13 -0.30
C VAL A 69 13.22 -1.13 0.77
N SER A 70 13.60 -2.38 0.55
CA SER A 70 13.32 -3.47 1.48
C SER A 70 14.59 -3.86 2.22
N HIS A 71 14.50 -3.96 3.53
CA HIS A 71 15.56 -4.45 4.39
C HIS A 71 15.08 -5.65 5.19
N SER A 72 15.86 -6.73 5.16
CA SER A 72 15.58 -7.95 5.92
C SER A 72 16.70 -8.22 6.91
N GLU A 73 16.36 -8.37 8.18
CA GLU A 73 17.32 -8.70 9.22
C GLU A 73 17.94 -10.10 9.03
N ALA A 74 17.12 -11.06 8.61
CA ALA A 74 17.58 -12.44 8.44
C ALA A 74 18.61 -12.61 7.31
N ALA A 75 18.51 -11.78 6.27
CA ALA A 75 19.45 -11.79 5.13
C ALA A 75 20.56 -10.74 5.26
N ASP A 76 20.42 -9.79 6.20
CA ASP A 76 21.28 -8.62 6.33
C ASP A 76 21.50 -7.93 4.98
N ASP A 77 20.43 -7.83 4.21
CA ASP A 77 20.45 -7.36 2.83
C ASP A 77 19.42 -6.25 2.63
N THR A 78 19.72 -5.39 1.67
CA THR A 78 18.85 -4.27 1.29
C THR A 78 18.60 -4.33 -0.21
N ASP A 79 17.37 -4.51 -0.60
CA ASP A 79 16.94 -4.59 -1.98
C ASP A 79 16.20 -3.32 -2.39
N LEU A 80 16.38 -2.95 -3.65
CA LEU A 80 15.65 -1.87 -4.29
C LEU A 80 14.67 -2.45 -5.31
N ASP A 81 13.39 -2.27 -5.03
CA ASP A 81 12.29 -2.73 -5.86
C ASP A 81 11.46 -1.55 -6.37
N PHE A 82 10.45 -1.86 -7.17
CA PHE A 82 9.42 -0.91 -7.54
C PHE A 82 8.08 -1.40 -7.07
N SER A 83 7.30 -0.51 -6.49
CA SER A 83 5.95 -0.81 -6.03
C SER A 83 4.93 0.17 -6.60
N GLY A 84 3.69 -0.25 -6.58
CA GLY A 84 2.59 0.58 -7.04
C GLY A 84 1.28 0.17 -6.40
N LYS A 85 0.38 1.13 -6.28
CA LYS A 85 -0.95 0.94 -5.71
C LYS A 85 -1.98 1.71 -6.53
N VAL A 86 -3.14 1.12 -6.67
CA VAL A 86 -4.34 1.77 -7.21
C VAL A 86 -5.52 1.47 -6.30
N GLY A 87 -6.28 2.49 -5.98
CA GLY A 87 -7.41 2.31 -5.09
C GLY A 87 -8.57 3.23 -5.42
N ALA A 88 -9.73 2.84 -4.92
CA ALA A 88 -10.93 3.63 -5.03
C ALA A 88 -11.81 3.45 -3.79
N ALA A 89 -12.54 4.50 -3.44
CA ALA A 89 -13.55 4.48 -2.41
C ALA A 89 -14.83 5.11 -2.92
N TYR A 90 -15.96 4.52 -2.58
CA TYR A 90 -17.27 5.01 -2.98
C TYR A 90 -18.17 5.20 -1.76
N ALA A 91 -18.70 6.41 -1.61
CA ALA A 91 -19.64 6.73 -0.55
C ALA A 91 -21.04 6.17 -0.88
N ILE A 92 -21.50 5.20 -0.10
CA ILE A 92 -22.81 4.57 -0.25
C ILE A 92 -23.87 5.22 0.64
N ALA A 93 -23.44 5.94 1.67
CA ALA A 93 -24.26 6.73 2.58
C ALA A 93 -23.43 7.87 3.16
N ASP A 94 -24.05 8.81 3.88
CA ASP A 94 -23.37 10.00 4.42
C ASP A 94 -22.18 9.64 5.34
N ALA A 95 -22.29 8.55 6.07
CA ALA A 95 -21.25 8.11 7.02
C ALA A 95 -20.64 6.74 6.67
N THR A 96 -20.91 6.25 5.46
CA THR A 96 -20.46 4.90 5.06
C THR A 96 -19.87 4.92 3.67
N SER A 97 -18.68 4.37 3.53
CA SER A 97 -18.05 4.15 2.23
C SER A 97 -17.48 2.73 2.11
N VAL A 98 -17.47 2.23 0.89
CA VAL A 98 -16.76 1.00 0.53
C VAL A 98 -15.49 1.37 -0.20
N TYR A 99 -14.42 0.60 0.00
CA TYR A 99 -13.15 0.87 -0.67
C TYR A 99 -12.47 -0.42 -1.10
N GLY A 100 -11.62 -0.28 -2.12
CA GLY A 100 -10.76 -1.34 -2.60
C GLY A 100 -9.40 -0.80 -3.03
N GLU A 101 -8.38 -1.61 -2.87
CA GLU A 101 -7.00 -1.30 -3.27
C GLU A 101 -6.35 -2.54 -3.87
N LEU A 102 -5.63 -2.33 -4.96
CA LEU A 102 -4.71 -3.31 -5.53
C LEU A 102 -3.29 -2.76 -5.42
N SER A 103 -2.37 -3.60 -5.03
CA SER A 103 -0.96 -3.26 -4.93
C SER A 103 -0.10 -4.30 -5.62
N GLY A 104 1.08 -3.89 -6.06
CA GLY A 104 2.08 -4.78 -6.63
C GLY A 104 3.47 -4.28 -6.25
N ILE A 105 4.37 -5.20 -6.02
CA ILE A 105 5.79 -4.94 -5.81
C ILE A 105 6.60 -5.91 -6.67
N THR A 106 7.63 -5.38 -7.32
CA THR A 106 8.58 -6.24 -8.04
C THR A 106 9.47 -6.98 -7.05
N ASP A 107 9.89 -8.15 -7.44
CA ASP A 107 10.78 -9.01 -6.68
C ASP A 107 11.62 -9.82 -7.66
N GLU A 108 12.72 -10.37 -7.22
CA GLU A 108 13.52 -11.30 -8.00
C GLU A 108 13.47 -12.68 -7.34
N ASP A 109 13.24 -13.70 -8.15
CA ASP A 109 13.30 -15.06 -7.66
C ASP A 109 14.77 -15.52 -7.52
N SER A 110 14.97 -16.71 -6.96
CA SER A 110 16.28 -17.30 -6.78
C SER A 110 17.06 -17.58 -8.09
N ASN A 111 16.38 -17.49 -9.24
CA ASN A 111 16.96 -17.63 -10.57
C ASN A 111 17.28 -16.27 -11.23
N GLY A 112 16.95 -15.16 -10.56
CA GLY A 112 17.12 -13.82 -11.09
C GLY A 112 16.00 -13.37 -12.04
N ASP A 113 14.89 -14.09 -12.08
CA ASP A 113 13.70 -13.72 -12.86
C ASP A 113 12.86 -12.71 -12.08
N SER A 114 12.43 -11.66 -12.76
CA SER A 114 11.57 -10.65 -12.17
C SER A 114 10.16 -11.18 -11.97
N LEU A 115 9.67 -11.05 -10.76
CA LEU A 115 8.30 -11.39 -10.37
C LEU A 115 7.57 -10.13 -9.92
N VAL A 116 6.26 -10.21 -9.89
CA VAL A 116 5.42 -9.18 -9.27
C VAL A 116 4.53 -9.83 -8.22
N ASN A 117 4.70 -9.43 -7.00
CA ASN A 117 3.85 -9.85 -5.90
C ASN A 117 2.66 -8.92 -5.81
N TRP A 118 1.46 -9.48 -5.90
CA TRP A 118 0.21 -8.74 -5.88
C TRP A 118 -0.48 -8.82 -4.52
N GLY A 119 -1.07 -7.71 -4.12
CA GLY A 119 -1.92 -7.63 -2.95
C GLY A 119 -3.26 -6.98 -3.29
N ALA A 120 -4.29 -7.34 -2.55
CA ALA A 120 -5.60 -6.73 -2.66
C ALA A 120 -6.18 -6.46 -1.27
N LYS A 121 -6.85 -5.35 -1.13
CA LYS A 121 -7.51 -4.94 0.09
C LYS A 121 -8.92 -4.43 -0.25
N ALA A 122 -9.90 -4.79 0.55
CA ALA A 122 -11.25 -4.26 0.44
C ALA A 122 -11.85 -4.08 1.83
N GLY A 123 -12.69 -3.10 1.99
CA GLY A 123 -13.29 -2.84 3.28
C GLY A 123 -14.45 -1.86 3.24
N VAL A 124 -15.04 -1.68 4.38
CA VAL A 124 -16.11 -0.72 4.64
C VAL A 124 -15.64 0.23 5.74
N LYS A 125 -15.82 1.51 5.52
CA LYS A 125 -15.48 2.56 6.49
C LYS A 125 -16.75 3.24 6.97
N PHE A 126 -16.91 3.31 8.28
CA PHE A 126 -17.95 4.08 8.94
C PHE A 126 -17.32 5.30 9.62
N THR A 127 -17.93 6.45 9.43
CA THR A 127 -17.50 7.70 10.05
C THR A 127 -18.57 8.16 11.08
N PHE A 128 -18.14 8.56 12.26
CA PHE A 128 -19.02 9.01 13.34
C PHE A 128 -18.88 10.50 13.59
#